data_e6df8ae4f4c854b5009ec50413e7eec4
#
_entry.id   e6df8ae4f4c854b5009ec50413e7eec4
#
_cell.length_a   1.000
_cell.length_b   1.000
_cell.length_c   1.000
_cell.angle_alpha   90.00
_cell.angle_beta   90.00
_cell.angle_gamma   90.00
#
_symmetry.space_group_name_H-M   'P 1'
#
loop_
_entity.id
_entity.type
_entity.pdbx_description
1 polymer ?
#
loop_
_entity_poly.entity_id
_entity_poly.type
_entity_poly.pdbx_seq_one_letter_code
_entity_poly.pdbx_strand_id
1 'polypeptide(L)'
;MKNNKKVIAIVLVVSVVGGFLFKTFAPYFKSSKGVENNTTENGAILEPADFMTDSCYAFIQKQVAFGPRIPGNTNHAECGNWLIAKFKSYNCTVKEQVGSMPNWEGGNTSVRNIIASVHAGATKRIVLAAHWDSRPYGDKDPDPSKHKQPIDGANDGASGVGVLLELARISKDLPEDIGVDFILFDSEDGGKPEWAPDGENDAYSWCLGSQFWAKQKPQRTMRYAVLLDMVGAEGARFHKEGYSMQSAGTAVNRIWGNAAKLGYGEYFQNEETAGIVDDHLFMIQANVPSLDIVDMRPNFMGTQFEFGGSHHTHSDNMSIISKPTLKAVGHTLAYTVWNLK
;
A
#
# COMPACT_ATOMS: atom_id res chain seq x y z
N MET A 1 -27.87 30.43 17.87
CA MET A 1 -28.34 29.52 16.85
C MET A 1 -27.58 29.77 15.51
N LYS A 2 -26.27 29.54 15.43
CA LYS A 2 -25.48 29.76 14.19
C LYS A 2 -24.39 28.69 13.94
N ASN A 3 -24.39 27.56 14.65
CA ASN A 3 -23.31 26.58 14.51
C ASN A 3 -23.68 25.22 13.86
N ASN A 4 -24.93 24.99 13.46
CA ASN A 4 -25.37 23.69 12.96
C ASN A 4 -25.29 23.52 11.42
N LYS A 5 -24.90 24.58 10.67
CA LYS A 5 -24.83 24.48 9.20
C LYS A 5 -23.48 23.97 8.66
N LYS A 6 -22.38 24.15 9.43
CA LYS A 6 -21.05 23.68 8.97
C LYS A 6 -20.84 22.18 9.10
N VAL A 7 -21.43 21.55 10.12
CA VAL A 7 -21.31 20.10 10.34
C VAL A 7 -22.05 19.30 9.27
N ILE A 8 -23.18 19.81 8.76
CA ILE A 8 -23.97 19.14 7.72
C ILE A 8 -23.26 19.21 6.35
N ALA A 9 -22.49 20.24 6.07
CA ALA A 9 -21.78 20.38 4.81
C ALA A 9 -20.61 19.39 4.68
N ILE A 10 -19.88 19.09 5.77
CA ILE A 10 -18.75 18.13 5.77
C ILE A 10 -19.25 16.69 5.55
N VAL A 11 -20.37 16.30 6.17
CA VAL A 11 -20.96 14.96 5.96
C VAL A 11 -21.47 14.77 4.52
N LEU A 12 -21.93 15.83 3.88
CA LEU A 12 -22.41 15.77 2.48
C LEU A 12 -21.27 15.67 1.47
N VAL A 13 -20.10 16.26 1.74
CA VAL A 13 -18.94 16.21 0.84
C VAL A 13 -18.34 14.80 0.82
N VAL A 14 -18.19 14.13 1.96
CA VAL A 14 -17.68 12.76 2.03
C VAL A 14 -18.64 11.78 1.32
N SER A 15 -19.94 11.95 1.46
CA SER A 15 -20.93 11.11 0.77
C SER A 15 -21.00 11.36 -0.75
N VAL A 16 -20.74 12.59 -1.18
CA VAL A 16 -20.72 12.94 -2.63
C VAL A 16 -19.45 12.43 -3.29
N VAL A 17 -18.30 12.55 -2.64
CA VAL A 17 -17.02 12.03 -3.16
C VAL A 17 -17.07 10.49 -3.20
N GLY A 18 -17.52 9.83 -2.14
CA GLY A 18 -17.70 8.38 -2.12
C GLY A 18 -18.69 7.88 -3.18
N GLY A 19 -19.80 8.60 -3.39
CA GLY A 19 -20.79 8.26 -4.43
C GLY A 19 -20.28 8.49 -5.85
N PHE A 20 -19.45 9.50 -6.06
CA PHE A 20 -18.83 9.76 -7.36
C PHE A 20 -17.76 8.73 -7.67
N LEU A 21 -16.90 8.42 -6.72
CA LEU A 21 -15.87 7.37 -6.84
C LEU A 21 -16.51 6.01 -7.11
N PHE A 22 -17.57 5.64 -6.36
CA PHE A 22 -18.28 4.40 -6.61
C PHE A 22 -18.82 4.30 -8.04
N LYS A 23 -19.41 5.39 -8.58
CA LYS A 23 -19.87 5.41 -9.98
C LYS A 23 -18.71 5.28 -10.97
N THR A 24 -17.56 5.88 -10.68
CA THR A 24 -16.39 5.85 -11.56
C THR A 24 -15.71 4.48 -11.54
N PHE A 25 -15.61 3.84 -10.38
CA PHE A 25 -14.93 2.55 -10.22
C PHE A 25 -15.88 1.33 -10.32
N ALA A 26 -17.20 1.51 -10.13
CA ALA A 26 -18.18 0.42 -10.21
C ALA A 26 -18.06 -0.49 -11.44
N PRO A 27 -17.74 -0.01 -12.65
CA PRO A 27 -17.56 -0.89 -13.81
C PRO A 27 -16.43 -1.92 -13.69
N TYR A 28 -15.47 -1.66 -12.81
CA TYR A 28 -14.31 -2.52 -12.60
C TYR A 28 -14.56 -3.63 -11.57
N PHE A 29 -15.59 -3.49 -10.75
CA PHE A 29 -15.97 -4.52 -9.79
C PHE A 29 -16.85 -5.57 -10.45
N LYS A 30 -16.24 -6.62 -11.02
CA LYS A 30 -16.99 -7.81 -11.45
C LYS A 30 -17.20 -8.70 -10.23
N SER A 31 -18.47 -9.00 -9.93
CA SER A 31 -18.82 -9.99 -8.91
C SER A 31 -18.12 -11.32 -9.23
N SER A 32 -17.07 -11.63 -8.50
CA SER A 32 -16.48 -12.95 -8.51
C SER A 32 -17.42 -13.88 -7.76
N LYS A 33 -18.33 -14.55 -8.47
CA LYS A 33 -19.02 -15.73 -7.92
C LYS A 33 -17.92 -16.74 -7.60
N GLY A 34 -17.62 -16.89 -6.31
CA GLY A 34 -16.64 -17.83 -5.83
C GLY A 34 -16.99 -19.24 -6.29
N VAL A 35 -16.10 -19.82 -7.07
CA VAL A 35 -16.06 -21.26 -7.24
C VAL A 35 -15.39 -21.79 -5.98
N GLU A 36 -16.19 -22.20 -5.01
CA GLU A 36 -15.73 -23.03 -3.90
C GLU A 36 -15.36 -24.40 -4.47
N ASN A 37 -14.12 -24.56 -4.88
CA ASN A 37 -13.54 -25.87 -5.01
C ASN A 37 -12.94 -26.27 -3.66
N ASN A 38 -13.76 -26.90 -2.82
CA ASN A 38 -13.31 -27.67 -1.66
C ASN A 38 -12.57 -28.93 -2.14
N THR A 39 -11.36 -28.79 -2.61
CA THR A 39 -10.40 -29.88 -2.67
C THR A 39 -9.47 -29.77 -1.48
N THR A 40 -9.66 -30.64 -0.50
CA THR A 40 -8.68 -30.91 0.55
C THR A 40 -7.48 -31.61 -0.09
N GLU A 41 -6.61 -30.83 -0.73
CA GLU A 41 -5.26 -31.30 -0.98
C GLU A 41 -4.47 -31.19 0.33
N ASN A 42 -4.12 -32.36 0.90
CA ASN A 42 -3.21 -32.50 2.04
C ASN A 42 -1.77 -32.13 1.63
N GLY A 43 -1.53 -30.90 1.21
CA GLY A 43 -0.18 -30.36 1.10
C GLY A 43 0.33 -30.02 2.51
N ALA A 44 1.56 -30.44 2.83
CA ALA A 44 2.22 -29.99 4.04
C ALA A 44 2.25 -28.46 4.09
N ILE A 45 1.95 -27.88 5.26
CA ILE A 45 2.10 -26.45 5.51
C ILE A 45 3.59 -26.15 5.49
N LEU A 46 3.99 -25.18 4.65
CA LEU A 46 5.37 -24.72 4.56
C LEU A 46 5.58 -23.60 5.58
N GLU A 47 6.60 -23.76 6.40
CA GLU A 47 7.08 -22.67 7.26
C GLU A 47 8.05 -21.82 6.44
N PRO A 48 7.77 -20.52 6.23
CA PRO A 48 8.70 -19.64 5.54
C PRO A 48 9.97 -19.45 6.35
N ALA A 49 11.07 -19.07 5.70
CA ALA A 49 12.26 -18.60 6.40
C ALA A 49 11.91 -17.42 7.32
N ASP A 50 12.68 -17.28 8.40
CA ASP A 50 12.43 -16.30 9.45
C ASP A 50 12.36 -14.86 8.88
N PHE A 51 11.23 -14.20 9.06
CA PHE A 51 11.04 -12.78 8.76
C PHE A 51 11.79 -11.97 9.82
N MET A 52 12.95 -11.44 9.44
CA MET A 52 13.83 -10.70 10.36
C MET A 52 13.35 -9.24 10.51
N THR A 53 12.64 -8.98 11.58
CA THR A 53 12.08 -7.66 11.88
C THR A 53 13.15 -6.56 12.00
N ASP A 54 14.33 -6.92 12.52
CA ASP A 54 15.45 -5.97 12.61
C ASP A 54 15.96 -5.54 11.23
N SER A 55 16.00 -6.46 10.27
CA SER A 55 16.33 -6.14 8.89
C SER A 55 15.28 -5.23 8.25
N CYS A 56 13.99 -5.55 8.44
CA CYS A 56 12.88 -4.73 7.98
C CYS A 56 12.97 -3.30 8.54
N TYR A 57 13.15 -3.17 9.85
CA TYR A 57 13.34 -1.87 10.51
C TYR A 57 14.53 -1.09 9.94
N ALA A 58 15.68 -1.77 9.74
CA ALA A 58 16.86 -1.16 9.16
C ALA A 58 16.65 -0.69 7.71
N PHE A 59 15.81 -1.37 6.92
CA PHE A 59 15.45 -0.95 5.57
C PHE A 59 14.60 0.33 5.58
N ILE A 60 13.68 0.47 6.53
CA ILE A 60 12.90 1.70 6.73
C ILE A 60 13.85 2.85 7.13
N GLN A 61 14.67 2.62 8.14
CA GLN A 61 15.65 3.60 8.61
C GLN A 61 16.59 4.08 7.49
N LYS A 62 17.01 3.17 6.60
CA LYS A 62 17.87 3.53 5.45
C LYS A 62 17.14 4.41 4.44
N GLN A 63 15.86 4.15 4.17
CA GLN A 63 15.04 4.98 3.27
C GLN A 63 14.89 6.40 3.86
N VAL A 64 14.53 6.49 5.13
CA VAL A 64 14.41 7.78 5.84
C VAL A 64 15.74 8.55 5.88
N ALA A 65 16.88 7.84 6.02
CA ALA A 65 18.20 8.46 6.05
C ALA A 65 18.62 9.13 4.72
N PHE A 66 17.94 8.88 3.60
CA PHE A 66 18.13 9.66 2.38
C PHE A 66 17.45 11.05 2.46
N GLY A 67 16.55 11.25 3.42
CA GLY A 67 15.63 12.38 3.50
C GLY A 67 14.34 12.16 2.69
N PRO A 68 13.46 13.18 2.63
CA PRO A 68 12.20 13.08 1.90
C PRO A 68 12.39 12.66 0.46
N ARG A 69 11.65 11.61 0.06
CA ARG A 69 11.76 10.94 -1.25
C ARG A 69 10.77 11.53 -2.25
N ILE A 70 10.88 12.83 -2.50
CA ILE A 70 9.98 13.55 -3.40
C ILE A 70 10.38 13.30 -4.84
N PRO A 71 9.46 12.85 -5.72
CA PRO A 71 9.74 12.61 -7.12
C PRO A 71 10.50 13.76 -7.81
N GLY A 72 11.63 13.41 -8.43
CA GLY A 72 12.49 14.37 -9.12
C GLY A 72 13.61 15.00 -8.27
N ASN A 73 13.66 14.79 -6.96
CA ASN A 73 14.78 15.28 -6.16
C ASN A 73 15.95 14.26 -6.07
N THR A 74 17.10 14.70 -5.55
CA THR A 74 18.30 13.86 -5.41
C THR A 74 18.08 12.70 -4.42
N ASN A 75 17.43 12.95 -3.29
CA ASN A 75 17.15 11.93 -2.26
C ASN A 75 16.32 10.78 -2.82
N HIS A 76 15.30 11.10 -3.61
CA HIS A 76 14.46 10.14 -4.32
C HIS A 76 15.30 9.33 -5.32
N ALA A 77 16.13 9.99 -6.14
CA ALA A 77 16.96 9.28 -7.11
C ALA A 77 17.96 8.31 -6.41
N GLU A 78 18.60 8.74 -5.34
CA GLU A 78 19.53 7.91 -4.57
C GLU A 78 18.84 6.75 -3.87
N CYS A 79 17.70 7.00 -3.24
CA CYS A 79 16.87 5.95 -2.63
C CYS A 79 16.43 4.91 -3.66
N GLY A 80 15.90 5.33 -4.81
CA GLY A 80 15.50 4.44 -5.89
C GLY A 80 16.64 3.57 -6.41
N ASN A 81 17.84 4.14 -6.57
CA ASN A 81 19.03 3.38 -6.96
C ASN A 81 19.41 2.33 -5.91
N TRP A 82 19.30 2.68 -4.62
CA TRP A 82 19.58 1.76 -3.52
C TRP A 82 18.53 0.63 -3.48
N LEU A 83 17.24 0.92 -3.66
CA LEU A 83 16.17 -0.07 -3.72
C LEU A 83 16.41 -1.08 -4.83
N ILE A 84 16.74 -0.62 -6.04
CA ILE A 84 17.09 -1.47 -7.18
C ILE A 84 18.29 -2.38 -6.86
N ALA A 85 19.33 -1.81 -6.28
CA ALA A 85 20.52 -2.58 -5.89
C ALA A 85 20.19 -3.65 -4.83
N LYS A 86 19.29 -3.32 -3.88
CA LYS A 86 18.82 -4.27 -2.87
C LYS A 86 18.06 -5.44 -3.48
N PHE A 87 17.08 -5.20 -4.31
CA PHE A 87 16.34 -6.28 -4.99
C PHE A 87 17.26 -7.16 -5.86
N LYS A 88 18.20 -6.54 -6.58
CA LYS A 88 19.19 -7.28 -7.36
C LYS A 88 20.08 -8.16 -6.47
N SER A 89 20.44 -7.69 -5.26
CA SER A 89 21.24 -8.48 -4.30
C SER A 89 20.49 -9.71 -3.75
N TYR A 90 19.17 -9.73 -3.89
CA TYR A 90 18.31 -10.88 -3.55
C TYR A 90 17.91 -11.71 -4.77
N ASN A 91 18.68 -11.60 -5.87
CA ASN A 91 18.47 -12.31 -7.13
C ASN A 91 17.12 -12.02 -7.81
N CYS A 92 16.49 -10.89 -7.51
CA CYS A 92 15.32 -10.45 -8.26
C CYS A 92 15.71 -9.91 -9.64
N THR A 93 14.91 -10.24 -10.64
CA THR A 93 14.99 -9.53 -11.94
C THR A 93 14.31 -8.19 -11.80
N VAL A 94 15.05 -7.08 -11.96
CA VAL A 94 14.51 -5.73 -11.75
C VAL A 94 14.32 -5.00 -13.07
N LYS A 95 13.15 -4.38 -13.23
CA LYS A 95 12.81 -3.45 -14.31
C LYS A 95 12.34 -2.13 -13.72
N GLU A 96 12.64 -1.04 -14.40
CA GLU A 96 12.10 0.28 -14.09
C GLU A 96 11.05 0.65 -15.13
N GLN A 97 9.99 1.30 -14.69
CA GLN A 97 8.96 1.88 -15.53
C GLN A 97 8.99 3.39 -15.29
N VAL A 98 9.59 4.12 -16.24
CA VAL A 98 9.86 5.55 -16.12
C VAL A 98 8.99 6.33 -17.08
N GLY A 99 8.43 7.43 -16.60
CA GLY A 99 7.60 8.33 -17.39
C GLY A 99 7.22 9.60 -16.63
N SER A 100 6.10 10.20 -17.01
CA SER A 100 5.53 11.33 -16.28
C SER A 100 4.01 11.31 -16.36
N MET A 101 3.37 11.90 -15.34
CA MET A 101 1.92 12.00 -15.21
C MET A 101 1.53 13.44 -14.88
N PRO A 102 0.36 13.91 -15.34
CA PRO A 102 -0.18 15.20 -14.92
C PRO A 102 -0.33 15.26 -13.40
N ASN A 103 0.08 16.37 -12.79
CA ASN A 103 -0.07 16.62 -11.36
C ASN A 103 -1.19 17.64 -11.08
N TRP A 104 -1.53 17.79 -9.79
CA TRP A 104 -2.60 18.71 -9.36
C TRP A 104 -2.31 20.18 -9.63
N GLU A 105 -1.04 20.58 -9.81
CA GLU A 105 -0.62 21.96 -10.11
C GLU A 105 -0.80 22.33 -11.60
N GLY A 106 -1.29 21.41 -12.43
CA GLY A 106 -1.43 21.61 -13.88
C GLY A 106 -0.13 21.38 -14.66
N GLY A 107 0.91 20.88 -14.01
CA GLY A 107 2.16 20.44 -14.61
C GLY A 107 2.25 18.93 -14.76
N ASN A 108 3.47 18.41 -14.74
CA ASN A 108 3.74 16.98 -14.76
C ASN A 108 4.72 16.61 -13.64
N THR A 109 4.49 15.47 -13.02
CA THR A 109 5.40 14.82 -12.06
C THR A 109 6.09 13.64 -12.74
N SER A 110 7.40 13.46 -12.50
CA SER A 110 8.12 12.26 -12.93
C SER A 110 7.62 11.04 -12.17
N VAL A 111 7.57 9.89 -12.85
CA VAL A 111 7.21 8.61 -12.26
C VAL A 111 8.32 7.60 -12.54
N ARG A 112 8.78 6.91 -11.50
CA ARG A 112 9.80 5.87 -11.56
C ARG A 112 9.36 4.64 -10.76
N ASN A 113 8.47 3.83 -11.31
CA ASN A 113 8.09 2.56 -10.67
C ASN A 113 9.23 1.55 -10.76
N ILE A 114 9.44 0.78 -9.69
CA ILE A 114 10.44 -0.29 -9.62
C ILE A 114 9.71 -1.62 -9.54
N ILE A 115 9.97 -2.54 -10.46
CA ILE A 115 9.33 -3.85 -10.53
C ILE A 115 10.42 -4.91 -10.39
N ALA A 116 10.39 -5.65 -9.28
CA ALA A 116 11.33 -6.71 -8.97
C ALA A 116 10.61 -8.06 -8.98
N SER A 117 11.07 -9.02 -9.80
CA SER A 117 10.40 -10.31 -9.98
C SER A 117 11.25 -11.47 -9.48
N VAL A 118 10.61 -12.37 -8.74
CA VAL A 118 11.13 -13.69 -8.37
C VAL A 118 10.36 -14.75 -9.15
N HIS A 119 11.05 -15.81 -9.60
CA HIS A 119 10.49 -16.93 -10.37
C HIS A 119 9.59 -16.43 -11.53
N ALA A 120 10.19 -15.67 -12.44
CA ALA A 120 9.46 -14.99 -13.52
C ALA A 120 8.62 -15.93 -14.41
N GLY A 121 8.95 -17.22 -14.49
CA GLY A 121 8.22 -18.25 -15.23
C GLY A 121 7.14 -18.98 -14.43
N ALA A 122 6.99 -18.71 -13.13
CA ALA A 122 6.03 -19.41 -12.29
C ALA A 122 4.58 -19.16 -12.71
N THR A 123 3.76 -20.20 -12.61
CA THR A 123 2.35 -20.16 -13.03
C THR A 123 1.42 -19.59 -11.94
N LYS A 124 1.80 -19.74 -10.67
CA LYS A 124 1.09 -19.15 -9.53
C LYS A 124 1.77 -17.82 -9.20
N ARG A 125 1.25 -16.70 -9.70
CA ARG A 125 1.85 -15.38 -9.51
C ARG A 125 0.96 -14.44 -8.73
N ILE A 126 1.58 -13.73 -7.79
CA ILE A 126 0.96 -12.62 -7.05
C ILE A 126 1.80 -11.36 -7.17
N VAL A 127 1.19 -10.23 -6.84
CA VAL A 127 1.88 -8.96 -6.66
C VAL A 127 1.89 -8.60 -5.17
N LEU A 128 3.02 -8.12 -4.69
CA LEU A 128 3.14 -7.41 -3.43
C LEU A 128 3.62 -5.99 -3.75
N ALA A 129 2.87 -4.99 -3.36
CA ALA A 129 3.13 -3.61 -3.74
C ALA A 129 3.21 -2.68 -2.52
N ALA A 130 3.89 -1.56 -2.67
CA ALA A 130 3.92 -0.43 -1.75
C ALA A 130 4.33 0.81 -2.55
N HIS A 131 4.01 2.02 -2.07
CA HIS A 131 4.64 3.22 -2.62
C HIS A 131 5.98 3.48 -1.92
N TRP A 132 6.89 4.19 -2.59
CA TRP A 132 8.25 4.43 -2.08
C TRP A 132 8.65 5.91 -2.02
N ASP A 133 7.86 6.77 -2.62
CA ASP A 133 7.97 8.22 -2.44
C ASP A 133 7.50 8.64 -1.04
N SER A 134 7.60 9.90 -0.72
CA SER A 134 7.02 10.48 0.49
C SER A 134 6.37 11.81 0.18
N ARG A 135 5.40 12.18 1.02
CA ARG A 135 4.62 13.40 0.82
C ARG A 135 5.47 14.66 0.84
N PRO A 136 5.32 15.54 -0.17
CA PRO A 136 6.01 16.82 -0.22
C PRO A 136 5.42 17.87 0.75
N TYR A 137 4.36 17.53 1.47
CA TYR A 137 3.60 18.43 2.32
C TYR A 137 3.25 17.79 3.65
N GLY A 138 3.51 18.47 4.77
CA GLY A 138 2.97 18.07 6.07
C GLY A 138 1.61 18.73 6.31
N ASP A 139 0.68 18.60 5.37
CA ASP A 139 -0.55 19.39 5.30
C ASP A 139 -1.58 19.07 6.38
N LYS A 140 -1.38 17.97 7.12
CA LYS A 140 -2.14 17.62 8.33
C LYS A 140 -1.35 17.86 9.64
N ASP A 141 -0.15 18.43 9.57
CA ASP A 141 0.62 18.75 10.78
C ASP A 141 -0.17 19.75 11.65
N PRO A 142 -0.25 19.54 12.98
CA PRO A 142 -0.92 20.48 13.87
C PRO A 142 -0.28 21.88 13.88
N ASP A 143 0.95 22.02 13.43
CA ASP A 143 1.63 23.31 13.26
C ASP A 143 1.50 23.78 11.79
N PRO A 144 0.67 24.82 11.49
CA PRO A 144 0.48 25.30 10.13
C PRO A 144 1.75 25.82 9.44
N SER A 145 2.79 26.19 10.19
CA SER A 145 4.07 26.61 9.62
C SER A 145 4.81 25.48 8.90
N LYS A 146 4.43 24.24 9.16
CA LYS A 146 5.00 23.02 8.58
C LYS A 146 4.23 22.49 7.38
N HIS A 147 3.03 23.01 7.09
CA HIS A 147 2.16 22.45 6.06
C HIS A 147 2.80 22.38 4.67
N LYS A 148 3.73 23.28 4.36
CA LYS A 148 4.45 23.31 3.06
C LYS A 148 5.84 22.68 3.13
N GLN A 149 6.14 21.93 4.18
CA GLN A 149 7.40 21.23 4.35
C GLN A 149 7.21 19.74 4.11
N PRO A 150 8.18 19.06 3.46
CA PRO A 150 8.10 17.61 3.22
C PRO A 150 8.25 16.83 4.53
N ILE A 151 7.65 15.64 4.56
CA ILE A 151 7.76 14.71 5.69
C ILE A 151 8.72 13.57 5.40
N ASP A 152 9.15 12.86 6.45
CA ASP A 152 10.07 11.73 6.35
C ASP A 152 9.40 10.50 5.71
N GLY A 153 8.10 10.29 5.91
CA GLY A 153 7.37 9.16 5.37
C GLY A 153 7.92 7.82 5.85
N ALA A 154 8.16 7.67 7.16
CA ALA A 154 8.71 6.44 7.72
C ALA A 154 7.67 5.31 7.73
N ASN A 155 6.43 5.63 8.06
CA ASN A 155 5.31 4.73 7.96
C ASN A 155 4.69 4.75 6.57
N ASP A 156 4.53 5.92 6.01
CA ASP A 156 3.89 6.32 4.75
C ASP A 156 4.98 6.62 3.70
N GLY A 157 5.37 5.78 2.90
CA GLY A 157 5.33 4.45 2.34
C GLY A 157 6.57 3.61 2.70
N ALA A 158 7.60 4.14 3.46
CA ALA A 158 8.82 3.37 3.69
C ALA A 158 8.58 2.08 4.48
N SER A 159 7.50 1.99 5.29
CA SER A 159 7.18 0.79 6.06
C SER A 159 6.78 -0.38 5.15
N GLY A 160 5.90 -0.15 4.18
CA GLY A 160 5.53 -1.15 3.19
C GLY A 160 6.74 -1.66 2.41
N VAL A 161 7.57 -0.74 1.91
CA VAL A 161 8.81 -1.08 1.20
C VAL A 161 9.76 -1.90 2.08
N GLY A 162 9.90 -1.55 3.36
CA GLY A 162 10.73 -2.30 4.30
C GLY A 162 10.29 -3.76 4.44
N VAL A 163 8.98 -4.01 4.53
CA VAL A 163 8.40 -5.35 4.56
C VAL A 163 8.67 -6.07 3.24
N LEU A 164 8.47 -5.41 2.08
CA LEU A 164 8.70 -6.02 0.77
C LEU A 164 10.17 -6.41 0.55
N LEU A 165 11.12 -5.60 1.00
CA LEU A 165 12.55 -5.92 0.91
C LEU A 165 12.91 -7.15 1.75
N GLU A 166 12.33 -7.28 2.94
CA GLU A 166 12.57 -8.45 3.79
C GLU A 166 11.92 -9.71 3.20
N LEU A 167 10.71 -9.61 2.64
CA LEU A 167 10.08 -10.71 1.91
C LEU A 167 10.90 -11.12 0.68
N ALA A 168 11.48 -10.16 -0.04
CA ALA A 168 12.38 -10.45 -1.16
C ALA A 168 13.66 -11.15 -0.69
N ARG A 169 14.23 -10.77 0.47
CA ARG A 169 15.41 -11.42 1.04
C ARG A 169 15.18 -12.91 1.33
N ILE A 170 14.01 -13.26 1.84
CA ILE A 170 13.68 -14.66 2.17
C ILE A 170 13.10 -15.42 0.99
N SER A 171 12.80 -14.78 -0.13
CA SER A 171 12.18 -15.41 -1.31
C SER A 171 13.08 -16.44 -2.01
N LYS A 172 14.37 -16.52 -1.65
CA LYS A 172 15.28 -17.59 -2.12
C LYS A 172 14.76 -19.00 -1.78
N ASP A 173 13.95 -19.12 -0.73
CA ASP A 173 13.37 -20.38 -0.24
C ASP A 173 11.89 -20.54 -0.66
N LEU A 174 11.39 -19.65 -1.56
CA LEU A 174 10.04 -19.72 -2.09
C LEU A 174 9.90 -20.92 -3.05
N PRO A 175 8.79 -21.69 -3.00
CA PRO A 175 8.54 -22.76 -3.97
C PRO A 175 8.63 -22.25 -5.43
N GLU A 176 9.29 -23.01 -6.30
CA GLU A 176 9.58 -22.59 -7.69
C GLU A 176 8.34 -22.35 -8.56
N ASP A 177 7.20 -22.95 -8.21
CA ASP A 177 5.92 -22.76 -8.88
C ASP A 177 5.18 -21.48 -8.44
N ILE A 178 5.68 -20.79 -7.39
CA ILE A 178 5.17 -19.52 -6.90
C ILE A 178 6.07 -18.37 -7.38
N GLY A 179 5.49 -17.43 -8.09
CA GLY A 179 6.16 -16.21 -8.51
C GLY A 179 5.62 -14.99 -7.77
N VAL A 180 6.52 -14.06 -7.44
CA VAL A 180 6.17 -12.79 -6.83
C VAL A 180 6.73 -11.65 -7.67
N ASP A 181 5.88 -10.67 -7.98
CA ASP A 181 6.32 -9.37 -8.47
C ASP A 181 6.18 -8.36 -7.31
N PHE A 182 7.31 -7.85 -6.83
CA PHE A 182 7.37 -6.72 -5.92
C PHE A 182 7.30 -5.45 -6.74
N ILE A 183 6.27 -4.63 -6.52
CA ILE A 183 6.11 -3.37 -7.25
C ILE A 183 6.19 -2.22 -6.25
N LEU A 184 7.14 -1.33 -6.48
CA LEU A 184 7.24 -0.08 -5.75
C LEU A 184 6.68 1.01 -6.64
N PHE A 185 5.50 1.54 -6.27
CA PHE A 185 4.88 2.66 -6.96
C PHE A 185 5.50 3.98 -6.54
N ASP A 186 5.68 4.86 -7.49
CA ASP A 186 6.23 6.20 -7.29
C ASP A 186 5.12 7.25 -7.40
N SER A 187 5.31 8.41 -6.79
CA SER A 187 4.38 9.54 -6.91
C SER A 187 2.95 9.17 -6.47
N GLU A 188 2.82 8.35 -5.46
CA GLU A 188 1.55 8.07 -4.81
C GLU A 188 1.09 9.30 -4.05
N ASP A 189 1.96 9.83 -3.20
CA ASP A 189 1.68 10.76 -2.11
C ASP A 189 1.85 12.25 -2.51
N GLY A 190 2.03 12.50 -3.81
CA GLY A 190 2.12 13.84 -4.39
C GLY A 190 0.78 14.51 -4.68
N GLY A 191 -0.33 14.00 -4.15
CA GLY A 191 -1.68 14.50 -4.42
C GLY A 191 -1.94 15.89 -3.86
N LYS A 192 -3.08 16.47 -4.27
CA LYS A 192 -3.49 17.83 -3.90
C LYS A 192 -3.54 18.00 -2.37
N PRO A 193 -2.83 18.99 -1.81
CA PRO A 193 -2.83 19.21 -0.36
C PRO A 193 -4.12 19.89 0.13
N GLU A 194 -4.44 19.73 1.42
CA GLU A 194 -5.69 20.25 2.01
C GLU A 194 -5.85 21.79 1.91
N TRP A 195 -4.75 22.53 1.82
CA TRP A 195 -4.79 23.99 1.67
C TRP A 195 -5.01 24.47 0.24
N ALA A 196 -4.95 23.60 -0.77
CA ALA A 196 -5.23 23.95 -2.16
C ALA A 196 -6.74 24.02 -2.43
N PRO A 197 -7.19 24.90 -3.35
CA PRO A 197 -8.60 25.00 -3.71
C PRO A 197 -9.16 23.68 -4.26
N ASP A 198 -10.43 23.41 -3.99
CA ASP A 198 -11.11 22.25 -4.56
C ASP A 198 -11.13 22.29 -6.09
N GLY A 199 -10.92 21.15 -6.72
CA GLY A 199 -10.88 20.97 -8.17
C GLY A 199 -11.68 19.75 -8.64
N GLU A 200 -11.90 19.65 -9.95
CA GLU A 200 -12.71 18.57 -10.53
C GLU A 200 -11.84 17.32 -10.53
N ASN A 201 -11.25 16.64 -10.32
CA ASN A 201 -10.49 15.38 -10.41
C ASN A 201 -9.45 15.24 -9.31
N ASP A 202 -9.70 15.80 -8.13
CA ASP A 202 -8.75 15.75 -7.01
C ASP A 202 -8.30 14.33 -6.66
N ALA A 203 -9.22 13.36 -6.71
CA ALA A 203 -8.91 11.95 -6.45
C ALA A 203 -7.89 11.36 -7.45
N TYR A 204 -7.81 11.86 -8.67
CA TYR A 204 -6.85 11.41 -9.68
C TYR A 204 -5.49 12.13 -9.60
N SER A 205 -5.32 13.03 -8.65
CA SER A 205 -4.02 13.65 -8.37
C SER A 205 -3.10 12.77 -7.53
N TRP A 206 -3.64 11.69 -6.94
CA TRP A 206 -2.96 10.69 -6.09
C TRP A 206 -2.57 9.46 -6.89
N CYS A 207 -1.71 8.63 -6.36
CA CYS A 207 -1.40 7.30 -6.91
C CYS A 207 -0.90 7.35 -8.37
N LEU A 208 -0.14 8.37 -8.75
CA LEU A 208 0.24 8.59 -10.16
C LEU A 208 1.08 7.43 -10.72
N GLY A 209 1.87 6.76 -9.87
CA GLY A 209 2.67 5.59 -10.26
C GLY A 209 1.83 4.40 -10.65
N SER A 210 0.85 4.04 -9.85
CA SER A 210 -0.06 2.92 -10.18
C SER A 210 -0.99 3.26 -11.34
N GLN A 211 -1.43 4.50 -11.49
CA GLN A 211 -2.14 4.96 -12.69
C GLN A 211 -1.28 4.78 -13.95
N PHE A 212 0.01 5.15 -13.87
CA PHE A 212 0.94 4.97 -14.99
C PHE A 212 1.17 3.49 -15.31
N TRP A 213 1.32 2.65 -14.28
CA TRP A 213 1.45 1.21 -14.43
C TRP A 213 0.20 0.59 -15.06
N ALA A 214 -0.98 0.97 -14.61
CA ALA A 214 -2.26 0.46 -15.11
C ALA A 214 -2.46 0.76 -16.62
N LYS A 215 -2.05 1.94 -17.09
CA LYS A 215 -2.12 2.32 -18.52
C LYS A 215 -1.30 1.40 -19.43
N GLN A 216 -0.23 0.79 -18.93
CA GLN A 216 0.65 -0.10 -19.72
C GLN A 216 0.16 -1.54 -19.75
N LYS A 217 -0.89 -1.88 -19.05
CA LYS A 217 -1.52 -3.20 -18.93
C LYS A 217 -0.52 -4.30 -18.55
N PRO A 218 -0.63 -4.90 -17.38
CA PRO A 218 0.26 -5.98 -16.97
C PRO A 218 0.24 -7.13 -18.01
N GLN A 219 1.41 -7.58 -18.40
CA GLN A 219 1.58 -8.61 -19.45
C GLN A 219 1.39 -10.04 -18.92
N ARG A 220 1.12 -10.20 -17.62
CA ARG A 220 1.04 -11.50 -16.95
C ARG A 220 -0.25 -11.63 -16.18
N THR A 221 -0.81 -12.83 -16.16
CA THR A 221 -1.93 -13.16 -15.28
C THR A 221 -1.43 -13.23 -13.85
N MET A 222 -2.06 -12.47 -12.97
CA MET A 222 -1.81 -12.42 -11.54
C MET A 222 -3.03 -12.94 -10.81
N ARG A 223 -2.84 -13.75 -9.76
CA ARG A 223 -3.96 -14.25 -8.96
C ARG A 223 -4.63 -13.12 -8.18
N TYR A 224 -3.81 -12.32 -7.52
CA TYR A 224 -4.20 -11.09 -6.82
C TYR A 224 -2.98 -10.26 -6.50
N ALA A 225 -3.22 -9.03 -6.09
CA ALA A 225 -2.21 -8.13 -5.57
C ALA A 225 -2.52 -7.75 -4.12
N VAL A 226 -1.48 -7.51 -3.33
CA VAL A 226 -1.55 -6.96 -1.97
C VAL A 226 -0.76 -5.67 -1.96
N LEU A 227 -1.43 -4.57 -1.68
CA LEU A 227 -0.80 -3.30 -1.38
C LEU A 227 -0.48 -3.23 0.10
N LEU A 228 0.61 -2.60 0.46
CA LEU A 228 1.03 -2.31 1.83
C LEU A 228 1.22 -0.81 1.97
N ASP A 229 0.32 -0.18 2.68
CA ASP A 229 0.43 1.24 3.01
C ASP A 229 0.32 1.47 4.52
N MET A 230 1.22 2.30 5.07
CA MET A 230 1.26 2.63 6.51
C MET A 230 1.23 1.41 7.44
N VAL A 231 2.07 0.39 7.17
CA VAL A 231 2.05 -0.90 7.87
C VAL A 231 3.07 -1.02 9.02
N GLY A 232 3.68 0.07 9.45
CA GLY A 232 4.79 0.05 10.41
C GLY A 232 4.52 0.71 11.76
N ALA A 233 3.49 1.53 11.91
CA ALA A 233 3.28 2.34 13.11
C ALA A 233 2.85 1.53 14.34
N GLU A 234 3.24 2.00 15.53
CA GLU A 234 2.77 1.44 16.78
C GLU A 234 1.25 1.58 16.92
N GLY A 235 0.60 0.51 17.36
CA GLY A 235 -0.84 0.48 17.53
C GLY A 235 -1.65 0.42 16.23
N ALA A 236 -1.02 0.14 15.09
CA ALA A 236 -1.71 -0.03 13.81
C ALA A 236 -2.84 -1.05 13.88
N ARG A 237 -3.91 -0.82 13.11
CA ARG A 237 -5.08 -1.69 12.99
C ARG A 237 -5.47 -1.78 11.53
N PHE A 238 -5.40 -3.00 11.00
CA PHE A 238 -5.72 -3.31 9.61
C PHE A 238 -7.12 -3.89 9.53
N HIS A 239 -8.04 -3.12 8.97
CA HIS A 239 -9.42 -3.53 8.74
C HIS A 239 -9.60 -4.05 7.31
N LYS A 240 -10.71 -4.74 7.06
CA LYS A 240 -11.04 -5.21 5.71
C LYS A 240 -11.60 -4.05 4.91
N GLU A 241 -10.76 -3.43 4.10
CA GLU A 241 -11.09 -2.25 3.29
C GLU A 241 -12.15 -2.62 2.22
N GLY A 242 -13.09 -1.71 1.94
CA GLY A 242 -14.31 -2.00 1.19
C GLY A 242 -14.08 -2.39 -0.27
N TYR A 243 -13.18 -1.72 -0.99
CA TYR A 243 -12.86 -2.09 -2.38
C TYR A 243 -12.04 -3.37 -2.45
N SER A 244 -11.18 -3.61 -1.47
CA SER A 244 -10.45 -4.87 -1.29
C SER A 244 -11.40 -6.06 -1.15
N MET A 245 -12.45 -5.91 -0.34
CA MET A 245 -13.46 -6.96 -0.15
C MET A 245 -14.26 -7.23 -1.44
N GLN A 246 -14.57 -6.18 -2.21
CA GLN A 246 -15.27 -6.32 -3.48
C GLN A 246 -14.42 -6.97 -4.56
N SER A 247 -13.12 -6.64 -4.61
CA SER A 247 -12.19 -7.08 -5.66
C SER A 247 -11.54 -8.43 -5.36
N ALA A 248 -11.06 -8.62 -4.14
CA ALA A 248 -10.22 -9.75 -3.72
C ALA A 248 -10.63 -10.37 -2.38
N GLY A 249 -11.92 -10.36 -2.03
CA GLY A 249 -12.44 -10.75 -0.71
C GLY A 249 -11.99 -12.15 -0.24
N THR A 250 -11.82 -13.11 -1.16
CA THR A 250 -11.26 -14.43 -0.83
C THR A 250 -9.80 -14.32 -0.34
N ALA A 251 -8.99 -13.47 -0.97
CA ALA A 251 -7.60 -13.24 -0.56
C ALA A 251 -7.55 -12.48 0.79
N VAL A 252 -8.39 -11.45 0.95
CA VAL A 252 -8.55 -10.72 2.22
C VAL A 252 -8.85 -11.71 3.36
N ASN A 253 -9.92 -12.51 3.24
CA ASN A 253 -10.33 -13.45 4.27
C ASN A 253 -9.25 -14.49 4.57
N ARG A 254 -8.46 -14.92 3.56
CA ARG A 254 -7.32 -15.82 3.76
C ARG A 254 -6.21 -15.17 4.56
N ILE A 255 -5.81 -13.92 4.22
CA ILE A 255 -4.73 -13.20 4.90
C ILE A 255 -5.12 -12.91 6.35
N TRP A 256 -6.32 -12.36 6.60
CA TRP A 256 -6.82 -12.11 7.96
C TRP A 256 -6.96 -13.40 8.78
N GLY A 257 -7.45 -14.48 8.15
CA GLY A 257 -7.51 -15.80 8.79
C GLY A 257 -6.13 -16.37 9.13
N ASN A 258 -5.12 -16.17 8.28
CA ASN A 258 -3.74 -16.54 8.57
C ASN A 258 -3.14 -15.70 9.70
N ALA A 259 -3.37 -14.39 9.70
CA ALA A 259 -2.95 -13.50 10.79
C ALA A 259 -3.52 -13.96 12.13
N ALA A 260 -4.81 -14.28 12.19
CA ALA A 260 -5.45 -14.80 13.41
C ALA A 260 -4.83 -16.13 13.87
N LYS A 261 -4.55 -17.07 12.97
CA LYS A 261 -3.86 -18.34 13.28
C LYS A 261 -2.46 -18.14 13.84
N LEU A 262 -1.75 -17.12 13.35
CA LEU A 262 -0.40 -16.76 13.79
C LEU A 262 -0.38 -15.90 15.08
N GLY A 263 -1.55 -15.58 15.64
CA GLY A 263 -1.68 -14.79 16.87
C GLY A 263 -1.65 -13.28 16.67
N TYR A 264 -1.85 -12.80 15.43
CA TYR A 264 -1.85 -11.36 15.09
C TYR A 264 -3.25 -10.75 14.94
N GLY A 265 -4.28 -11.37 15.51
CA GLY A 265 -5.65 -10.89 15.43
C GLY A 265 -5.89 -9.50 16.03
N GLU A 266 -5.01 -9.02 16.91
CA GLU A 266 -5.08 -7.66 17.44
C GLU A 266 -4.70 -6.60 16.38
N TYR A 267 -3.87 -6.95 15.39
CA TYR A 267 -3.50 -6.07 14.27
C TYR A 267 -4.52 -6.17 13.13
N PHE A 268 -4.93 -7.40 12.77
CA PHE A 268 -5.83 -7.68 11.67
C PHE A 268 -7.27 -7.83 12.16
N GLN A 269 -8.01 -6.71 12.15
CA GLN A 269 -9.38 -6.63 12.65
C GLN A 269 -10.38 -7.19 11.65
N ASN A 270 -11.39 -7.94 12.14
CA ASN A 270 -12.36 -8.60 11.27
C ASN A 270 -13.56 -7.72 10.87
N GLU A 271 -13.42 -6.41 11.02
CA GLU A 271 -14.44 -5.43 10.63
C GLU A 271 -14.16 -4.89 9.24
N GLU A 272 -15.23 -4.56 8.50
CA GLU A 272 -15.13 -3.92 7.19
C GLU A 272 -15.21 -2.40 7.33
N THR A 273 -14.43 -1.69 6.52
CA THR A 273 -14.46 -0.23 6.42
C THR A 273 -15.06 0.21 5.10
N ALA A 274 -15.26 1.51 4.93
CA ALA A 274 -15.51 2.08 3.60
C ALA A 274 -14.31 1.85 2.67
N GLY A 275 -14.54 1.92 1.36
CA GLY A 275 -13.46 1.91 0.37
C GLY A 275 -12.69 3.23 0.39
N ILE A 276 -11.38 3.15 0.16
CA ILE A 276 -10.48 4.31 0.06
C ILE A 276 -9.83 4.38 -1.30
N VAL A 277 -9.32 5.57 -1.67
CA VAL A 277 -8.51 5.76 -2.87
C VAL A 277 -7.08 5.49 -2.50
N ASP A 278 -6.49 4.49 -3.16
CA ASP A 278 -5.10 4.12 -3.04
C ASP A 278 -4.65 3.33 -4.28
N ASP A 279 -3.38 3.00 -4.41
CA ASP A 279 -2.76 2.31 -5.54
C ASP A 279 -3.50 1.02 -5.96
N HIS A 280 -4.10 0.30 -5.00
CA HIS A 280 -4.86 -0.92 -5.28
C HIS A 280 -6.05 -0.68 -6.20
N LEU A 281 -6.68 0.50 -6.19
CA LEU A 281 -7.78 0.83 -7.11
C LEU A 281 -7.33 0.84 -8.56
N PHE A 282 -6.15 1.37 -8.85
CA PHE A 282 -5.60 1.42 -10.21
C PHE A 282 -5.13 0.05 -10.68
N MET A 283 -4.71 -0.82 -9.74
CA MET A 283 -4.46 -2.23 -10.03
C MET A 283 -5.75 -2.96 -10.39
N ILE A 284 -6.87 -2.67 -9.70
CA ILE A 284 -8.20 -3.19 -10.04
C ILE A 284 -8.62 -2.73 -11.44
N GLN A 285 -8.40 -1.47 -11.80
CA GLN A 285 -8.65 -0.95 -13.14
C GLN A 285 -7.83 -1.68 -14.22
N ALA A 286 -6.63 -2.13 -13.88
CA ALA A 286 -5.81 -2.97 -14.75
C ALA A 286 -6.27 -4.44 -14.81
N ASN A 287 -7.43 -4.77 -14.23
CA ASN A 287 -8.00 -6.11 -14.11
C ASN A 287 -7.16 -7.09 -13.26
N VAL A 288 -6.44 -6.58 -12.28
CA VAL A 288 -5.77 -7.38 -11.24
C VAL A 288 -6.62 -7.31 -9.98
N PRO A 289 -7.18 -8.43 -9.49
CA PRO A 289 -7.85 -8.45 -8.19
C PRO A 289 -6.88 -7.97 -7.12
N SER A 290 -7.22 -6.92 -6.39
CA SER A 290 -6.27 -6.28 -5.47
C SER A 290 -6.91 -6.01 -4.12
N LEU A 291 -6.09 -6.03 -3.10
CA LEU A 291 -6.44 -5.66 -1.74
C LEU A 291 -5.38 -4.76 -1.14
N ASP A 292 -5.77 -4.02 -0.11
CA ASP A 292 -4.93 -3.11 0.62
C ASP A 292 -4.85 -3.52 2.09
N ILE A 293 -3.65 -3.51 2.65
CA ILE A 293 -3.38 -3.62 4.09
C ILE A 293 -2.91 -2.25 4.54
N VAL A 294 -3.82 -1.48 5.14
CA VAL A 294 -3.58 -0.09 5.52
C VAL A 294 -4.02 0.17 6.95
N ASP A 295 -3.26 1.00 7.69
CA ASP A 295 -3.61 1.38 9.07
C ASP A 295 -4.81 2.34 9.08
N MET A 296 -5.97 1.81 9.43
CA MET A 296 -7.20 2.59 9.64
C MET A 296 -7.73 2.35 11.04
N ARG A 297 -7.93 3.40 11.79
CA ARG A 297 -8.38 3.33 13.19
C ARG A 297 -9.74 3.99 13.35
N PRO A 298 -10.61 3.50 14.25
CA PRO A 298 -11.82 4.22 14.55
C PRO A 298 -11.48 5.60 15.12
N ASN A 299 -12.20 6.63 14.67
CA ASN A 299 -12.06 7.97 15.22
C ASN A 299 -12.46 7.99 16.71
N PHE A 300 -12.20 9.10 17.41
CA PHE A 300 -12.49 9.25 18.83
C PHE A 300 -13.95 8.91 19.20
N MET A 301 -14.91 9.11 18.31
CA MET A 301 -16.32 8.78 18.55
C MET A 301 -16.70 7.35 18.13
N GLY A 302 -15.80 6.59 17.52
CA GLY A 302 -16.06 5.25 17.00
C GLY A 302 -17.07 5.21 15.84
N THR A 303 -17.28 6.33 15.16
CA THR A 303 -18.30 6.47 14.10
C THR A 303 -17.75 6.38 12.70
N GLN A 304 -16.44 6.56 12.54
CA GLN A 304 -15.73 6.51 11.24
C GLN A 304 -14.33 5.93 11.46
N PHE A 305 -13.74 5.42 10.39
CA PHE A 305 -12.34 5.02 10.36
C PHE A 305 -11.53 6.13 9.70
N GLU A 306 -10.37 6.43 10.28
CA GLU A 306 -9.44 7.46 9.83
C GLU A 306 -8.03 6.85 9.78
N PHE A 307 -7.17 7.40 8.95
CA PHE A 307 -5.76 7.04 8.96
C PHE A 307 -5.12 7.39 10.32
N GLY A 308 -4.06 6.69 10.68
CA GLY A 308 -3.36 6.92 11.94
C GLY A 308 -2.92 8.39 12.11
N GLY A 309 -2.86 8.89 13.35
CA GLY A 309 -2.64 10.32 13.64
C GLY A 309 -1.31 10.91 13.19
N SER A 310 -0.38 10.12 12.67
CA SER A 310 0.87 10.58 12.05
C SER A 310 0.75 10.84 10.55
N HIS A 311 -0.33 10.38 9.92
CA HIS A 311 -0.56 10.50 8.48
C HIS A 311 -0.47 11.96 8.01
N HIS A 312 0.41 12.24 7.06
CA HIS A 312 0.70 13.56 6.48
C HIS A 312 1.18 14.62 7.50
N THR A 313 1.85 14.17 8.56
CA THR A 313 2.46 15.05 9.56
C THR A 313 3.95 14.75 9.75
N HIS A 314 4.71 15.69 10.34
CA HIS A 314 6.13 15.46 10.70
C HIS A 314 6.31 14.47 11.84
N SER A 315 5.21 13.97 12.42
CA SER A 315 5.26 12.84 13.36
C SER A 315 5.47 11.50 12.64
N ASP A 316 5.31 11.44 11.31
CA ASP A 316 5.62 10.25 10.53
C ASP A 316 7.13 10.11 10.31
N ASN A 317 7.81 9.67 11.36
CA ASN A 317 9.25 9.45 11.41
C ASN A 317 9.59 8.13 12.12
N MET A 318 10.87 7.79 12.24
CA MET A 318 11.31 6.52 12.82
C MET A 318 10.85 6.27 14.26
N SER A 319 10.44 7.29 15.02
CA SER A 319 10.01 7.12 16.41
C SER A 319 8.68 6.39 16.58
N ILE A 320 7.84 6.37 15.53
CA ILE A 320 6.55 5.67 15.56
C ILE A 320 6.63 4.24 15.04
N ILE A 321 7.76 3.83 14.45
CA ILE A 321 7.90 2.51 13.82
C ILE A 321 8.05 1.42 14.87
N SER A 322 7.14 0.46 14.83
CA SER A 322 7.00 -0.66 15.76
C SER A 322 7.46 -1.98 15.12
N LYS A 323 8.50 -2.58 15.66
CA LYS A 323 8.94 -3.92 15.24
C LYS A 323 7.86 -4.99 15.39
N PRO A 324 7.05 -5.04 16.47
CA PRO A 324 5.91 -5.96 16.56
C PRO A 324 4.90 -5.81 15.43
N THR A 325 4.56 -4.58 15.02
CA THR A 325 3.65 -4.32 13.88
C THR A 325 4.26 -4.85 12.58
N LEU A 326 5.51 -4.53 12.30
CA LEU A 326 6.24 -5.03 11.12
C LEU A 326 6.28 -6.56 11.08
N LYS A 327 6.47 -7.20 12.26
CA LYS A 327 6.45 -8.66 12.38
C LYS A 327 5.08 -9.23 12.05
N ALA A 328 4.02 -8.63 12.57
CA ALA A 328 2.66 -9.10 12.32
C ALA A 328 2.32 -9.11 10.82
N VAL A 329 2.66 -8.03 10.11
CA VAL A 329 2.41 -7.92 8.66
C VAL A 329 3.34 -8.85 7.88
N GLY A 330 4.64 -8.76 8.10
CA GLY A 330 5.63 -9.52 7.32
C GLY A 330 5.50 -11.03 7.50
N HIS A 331 5.32 -11.53 8.73
CA HIS A 331 5.13 -12.95 9.00
C HIS A 331 3.82 -13.47 8.41
N THR A 332 2.71 -12.71 8.53
CA THR A 332 1.43 -13.08 7.91
C THR A 332 1.55 -13.22 6.40
N LEU A 333 2.23 -12.28 5.74
CA LEU A 333 2.43 -12.34 4.29
C LEU A 333 3.39 -13.46 3.89
N ALA A 334 4.51 -13.63 4.58
CA ALA A 334 5.41 -14.74 4.33
C ALA A 334 4.66 -16.09 4.41
N TYR A 335 3.95 -16.34 5.50
CA TYR A 335 3.13 -17.55 5.65
C TYR A 335 2.10 -17.71 4.54
N THR A 336 1.41 -16.64 4.16
CA THR A 336 0.37 -16.67 3.12
C THR A 336 0.97 -16.97 1.73
N VAL A 337 2.10 -16.35 1.38
CA VAL A 337 2.75 -16.48 0.07
C VAL A 337 3.36 -17.87 -0.09
N TRP A 338 4.08 -18.37 0.92
CA TRP A 338 4.70 -19.71 0.87
C TRP A 338 3.67 -20.84 0.79
N ASN A 339 2.45 -20.59 1.26
CA ASN A 339 1.32 -21.52 1.21
C ASN A 339 0.25 -21.13 0.18
N LEU A 340 0.66 -20.49 -0.92
CA LEU A 340 -0.24 -20.10 -2.00
C LEU A 340 -0.71 -21.35 -2.76
N LYS A 341 -2.02 -21.64 -2.65
CA LYS A 341 -2.68 -22.77 -3.30
C LYS A 341 -3.25 -22.41 -4.65
#